data_2ca31e3fff94081229d9d018334dcce7
#
_entry.id   2ca31e3fff94081229d9d018334dcce7
#
_cell.length_a   1.000
_cell.length_b   1.000
_cell.length_c   1.000
_cell.angle_alpha   90.00
_cell.angle_beta   90.00
_cell.angle_gamma   90.00
#
_symmetry.space_group_name_H-M   'P 1'
#
loop_
_entity.id
_entity.type
_entity.pdbx_description
1 polymer ?
#
loop_
_entity_poly.entity_id
_entity_poly.type
_entity_poly.pdbx_seq_one_letter_code
_entity_poly.pdbx_strand_id
1 'polypeptide(L)'
;MTHARMLVTGGNGYVGRQLTRRLRRSGEVGVADSLRYGPWRFTPEERAELQLYRCDIRKGEEVAGLMEDFAPDVTVHLAALHYIPECEDQPALAVDTNVLGTLNLLLSCPPGSRFVLASTGAVYRPDEMPHHEDHSALGPSDIYGFSKLHAEHYVRMIAAKRGLRAVIVRLFNVVGPGETNPHLLPEIMAQLKSGRRVVDLGNLSPQRDYIAVDDAARGFEAVALGEAVEPGETAVVNLGTSRAYSVAEVVEKLRRVSGIDFEIRQDEGRVRKVDRPVLRADNRRIGELFGWQPQQTLDDVLAQMWENADLAGWLLERYQSKVVS
;
A
#
# COMPACT_ATOMS: atom_id res chain seq x y z
N MET A 1 -28.83 -14.03 4.05
CA MET A 1 -27.73 -13.43 3.25
C MET A 1 -26.50 -14.25 3.56
N THR A 2 -25.92 -14.94 2.60
CA THR A 2 -24.65 -15.65 2.77
C THR A 2 -23.59 -14.58 3.03
N HIS A 3 -22.95 -14.64 4.20
CA HIS A 3 -21.83 -13.75 4.50
C HIS A 3 -20.71 -14.03 3.51
N ALA A 4 -20.25 -13.01 2.78
CA ALA A 4 -19.15 -13.15 1.83
C ALA A 4 -17.86 -13.54 2.57
N ARG A 5 -17.11 -14.49 2.01
CA ARG A 5 -15.80 -14.92 2.50
C ARG A 5 -14.71 -14.12 1.80
N MET A 6 -14.00 -13.29 2.56
CA MET A 6 -13.04 -12.32 2.04
C MET A 6 -11.63 -12.67 2.51
N LEU A 7 -10.74 -12.97 1.58
CA LEU A 7 -9.33 -13.25 1.86
C LEU A 7 -8.49 -12.00 1.65
N VAL A 8 -7.70 -11.62 2.65
CA VAL A 8 -6.71 -10.53 2.54
C VAL A 8 -5.30 -11.12 2.62
N THR A 9 -4.57 -11.15 1.51
CA THR A 9 -3.16 -11.53 1.54
C THR A 9 -2.29 -10.31 1.86
N GLY A 10 -1.23 -10.47 2.64
CA GLY A 10 -0.49 -9.35 3.23
C GLY A 10 -1.30 -8.60 4.28
N GLY A 11 -2.29 -9.29 4.88
CA GLY A 11 -3.22 -8.68 5.82
C GLY A 11 -2.59 -8.32 7.16
N ASN A 12 -1.41 -8.84 7.51
CA ASN A 12 -0.63 -8.43 8.68
C ASN A 12 0.17 -7.12 8.43
N GLY A 13 0.22 -6.66 7.17
CA GLY A 13 0.90 -5.45 6.76
C GLY A 13 0.19 -4.16 7.20
N TYR A 14 0.75 -3.02 6.83
CA TYR A 14 0.26 -1.68 7.22
C TYR A 14 -1.18 -1.41 6.76
N VAL A 15 -1.43 -1.43 5.46
CA VAL A 15 -2.78 -1.25 4.90
C VAL A 15 -3.67 -2.46 5.22
N GLY A 16 -3.09 -3.68 5.17
CA GLY A 16 -3.80 -4.93 5.35
C GLY A 16 -4.55 -5.02 6.68
N ARG A 17 -3.92 -4.61 7.79
CA ARG A 17 -4.58 -4.59 9.11
C ARG A 17 -5.78 -3.67 9.17
N GLN A 18 -5.68 -2.47 8.59
CA GLN A 18 -6.80 -1.53 8.56
C GLN A 18 -7.94 -2.07 7.70
N LEU A 19 -7.64 -2.63 6.54
CA LEU A 19 -8.63 -3.26 5.68
C LEU A 19 -9.31 -4.46 6.37
N THR A 20 -8.53 -5.35 6.99
CA THR A 20 -9.04 -6.52 7.72
C THR A 20 -10.04 -6.10 8.81
N ARG A 21 -9.70 -5.06 9.60
CA ARG A 21 -10.59 -4.50 10.64
C ARG A 21 -11.91 -3.96 10.09
N ARG A 22 -11.92 -3.48 8.85
CA ARG A 22 -13.11 -2.99 8.17
C ARG A 22 -13.96 -4.15 7.66
N LEU A 23 -13.35 -5.05 6.90
CA LEU A 23 -14.03 -6.16 6.22
C LEU A 23 -14.74 -7.13 7.19
N ARG A 24 -14.18 -7.35 8.40
CA ARG A 24 -14.81 -8.22 9.41
C ARG A 24 -16.21 -7.78 9.84
N ARG A 25 -16.62 -6.54 9.54
CA ARG A 25 -17.97 -6.04 9.79
C ARG A 25 -18.97 -6.46 8.71
N SER A 26 -18.45 -6.92 7.56
CA SER A 26 -19.27 -7.24 6.37
C SER A 26 -19.32 -8.73 6.06
N GLY A 27 -18.46 -9.55 6.68
CA GLY A 27 -18.44 -10.99 6.44
C GLY A 27 -17.31 -11.72 7.13
N GLU A 28 -17.08 -12.96 6.72
CA GLU A 28 -16.00 -13.80 7.23
C GLU A 28 -14.66 -13.38 6.59
N VAL A 29 -13.61 -13.19 7.39
CA VAL A 29 -12.32 -12.72 6.89
C VAL A 29 -11.20 -13.70 7.18
N GLY A 30 -10.57 -14.18 6.10
CA GLY A 30 -9.29 -14.88 6.11
C GLY A 30 -8.13 -13.89 5.91
N VAL A 31 -7.07 -14.06 6.67
CA VAL A 31 -5.84 -13.27 6.55
C VAL A 31 -4.67 -14.18 6.25
N ALA A 32 -4.04 -14.01 5.10
CA ALA A 32 -2.84 -14.74 4.72
C ALA A 32 -1.61 -13.83 4.74
N ASP A 33 -0.55 -14.26 5.43
CA ASP A 33 0.71 -13.53 5.51
C ASP A 33 1.88 -14.47 5.71
N SER A 34 3.02 -14.17 5.11
CA SER A 34 4.26 -14.96 5.30
C SER A 34 4.91 -14.75 6.66
N LEU A 35 4.53 -13.68 7.35
CA LEU A 35 5.12 -13.19 8.61
C LEU A 35 6.62 -12.87 8.49
N ARG A 36 7.09 -12.53 7.30
CA ARG A 36 8.48 -12.14 7.03
C ARG A 36 8.95 -10.98 7.92
N TYR A 37 8.05 -10.02 8.19
CA TYR A 37 8.35 -8.79 8.93
C TYR A 37 7.85 -8.80 10.38
N GLY A 38 7.64 -9.97 10.96
CA GLY A 38 7.31 -10.15 12.37
C GLY A 38 6.01 -10.94 12.61
N PRO A 39 5.67 -11.16 13.88
CA PRO A 39 4.49 -11.93 14.26
C PRO A 39 3.19 -11.22 13.90
N TRP A 40 2.06 -11.92 14.10
CA TRP A 40 0.74 -11.35 13.97
C TRP A 40 0.55 -10.10 14.84
N ARG A 41 0.06 -9.01 14.24
CA ARG A 41 -0.14 -7.70 14.88
C ARG A 41 -1.62 -7.41 15.17
N PHE A 42 -2.44 -8.43 15.20
CA PHE A 42 -3.83 -8.39 15.66
C PHE A 42 -3.90 -8.65 17.15
N THR A 43 -4.83 -8.00 17.85
CA THR A 43 -5.08 -8.29 19.29
C THR A 43 -5.64 -9.70 19.47
N PRO A 44 -5.62 -10.28 20.68
CA PRO A 44 -6.23 -11.59 20.93
C PRO A 44 -7.71 -11.64 20.53
N GLU A 45 -8.47 -10.57 20.77
CA GLU A 45 -9.88 -10.44 20.41
C GLU A 45 -10.07 -10.44 18.90
N GLU A 46 -9.26 -9.66 18.18
CA GLU A 46 -9.28 -9.64 16.70
C GLU A 46 -8.96 -11.02 16.11
N ARG A 47 -7.98 -11.73 16.71
CA ARG A 47 -7.60 -13.08 16.23
C ARG A 47 -8.73 -14.11 16.42
N ALA A 48 -9.56 -13.95 17.43
CA ALA A 48 -10.68 -14.84 17.65
C ALA A 48 -11.78 -14.72 16.58
N GLU A 49 -11.83 -13.59 15.87
CA GLU A 49 -12.80 -13.31 14.81
C GLU A 49 -12.25 -13.56 13.39
N LEU A 50 -10.95 -13.88 13.25
CA LEU A 50 -10.25 -14.00 11.97
C LEU A 50 -9.75 -15.41 11.72
N GLN A 51 -9.75 -15.85 10.48
CA GLN A 51 -9.02 -17.05 10.07
C GLN A 51 -7.61 -16.65 9.62
N LEU A 52 -6.60 -17.05 10.39
CA LEU A 52 -5.21 -16.65 10.17
C LEU A 52 -4.40 -17.76 9.52
N TYR A 53 -3.85 -17.47 8.35
CA TYR A 53 -3.04 -18.39 7.57
C TYR A 53 -1.60 -17.89 7.44
N ARG A 54 -0.63 -18.63 7.98
CA ARG A 54 0.76 -18.42 7.63
C ARG A 54 0.99 -19.01 6.25
N CYS A 55 1.11 -18.17 5.24
CA CYS A 55 1.23 -18.59 3.84
C CYS A 55 2.24 -17.71 3.09
N ASP A 56 3.19 -18.35 2.42
CA ASP A 56 4.09 -17.68 1.49
C ASP A 56 3.53 -17.82 0.07
N ILE A 57 3.03 -16.72 -0.48
CA ILE A 57 2.39 -16.70 -1.81
C ILE A 57 3.29 -17.16 -2.94
N ARG A 58 4.62 -17.19 -2.76
CA ARG A 58 5.58 -17.74 -3.74
C ARG A 58 5.47 -19.25 -3.89
N LYS A 59 4.89 -19.93 -2.90
CA LYS A 59 4.73 -21.38 -2.86
C LYS A 59 3.33 -21.79 -3.31
N GLY A 60 3.23 -22.28 -4.53
CA GLY A 60 1.94 -22.63 -5.13
C GLY A 60 1.13 -23.64 -4.32
N GLU A 61 1.77 -24.62 -3.67
CA GLU A 61 1.08 -25.61 -2.83
C GLU A 61 0.49 -24.99 -1.57
N GLU A 62 1.18 -24.04 -0.90
CA GLU A 62 0.63 -23.31 0.26
C GLU A 62 -0.58 -22.47 -0.15
N VAL A 63 -0.50 -21.82 -1.33
CA VAL A 63 -1.61 -21.03 -1.87
C VAL A 63 -2.80 -21.92 -2.25
N ALA A 64 -2.56 -23.05 -2.92
CA ALA A 64 -3.64 -23.95 -3.31
C ALA A 64 -4.38 -24.49 -2.08
N GLY A 65 -3.65 -24.95 -1.05
CA GLY A 65 -4.25 -25.42 0.20
C GLY A 65 -5.06 -24.32 0.92
N LEU A 66 -4.54 -23.09 0.98
CA LEU A 66 -5.26 -21.94 1.52
C LEU A 66 -6.57 -21.68 0.77
N MET A 67 -6.52 -21.66 -0.57
CA MET A 67 -7.69 -21.38 -1.40
C MET A 67 -8.73 -22.50 -1.36
N GLU A 68 -8.32 -23.76 -1.19
CA GLU A 68 -9.22 -24.88 -0.98
C GLU A 68 -9.91 -24.83 0.39
N ASP A 69 -9.14 -24.55 1.45
CA ASP A 69 -9.67 -24.47 2.82
C ASP A 69 -10.61 -23.27 3.03
N PHE A 70 -10.16 -22.09 2.63
CA PHE A 70 -10.93 -20.85 2.84
C PHE A 70 -11.98 -20.61 1.76
N ALA A 71 -11.82 -21.06 0.53
CA ALA A 71 -12.72 -20.86 -0.62
C ALA A 71 -13.31 -19.44 -0.72
N PRO A 72 -12.49 -18.40 -0.96
CA PRO A 72 -12.93 -17.00 -0.88
C PRO A 72 -13.84 -16.61 -2.04
N ASP A 73 -14.89 -15.83 -1.75
CA ASP A 73 -15.70 -15.11 -2.75
C ASP A 73 -14.95 -13.88 -3.27
N VAL A 74 -14.12 -13.28 -2.41
CA VAL A 74 -13.31 -12.09 -2.71
C VAL A 74 -11.90 -12.28 -2.19
N THR A 75 -10.90 -12.07 -3.05
CA THR A 75 -9.49 -12.04 -2.67
C THR A 75 -8.94 -10.62 -2.85
N VAL A 76 -8.52 -9.96 -1.76
CA VAL A 76 -7.78 -8.69 -1.82
C VAL A 76 -6.30 -8.98 -1.63
N HIS A 77 -5.55 -8.81 -2.72
CA HIS A 77 -4.14 -9.13 -2.78
C HIS A 77 -3.27 -7.91 -2.50
N LEU A 78 -2.85 -7.75 -1.21
CA LEU A 78 -1.94 -6.70 -0.77
C LEU A 78 -0.51 -7.21 -0.54
N ALA A 79 -0.30 -8.53 -0.45
CA ALA A 79 1.03 -9.11 -0.23
C ALA A 79 1.98 -8.72 -1.36
N ALA A 80 3.09 -8.08 -1.02
CA ALA A 80 4.10 -7.65 -1.98
C ALA A 80 5.42 -7.33 -1.28
N LEU A 81 6.52 -7.44 -2.00
CA LEU A 81 7.73 -6.71 -1.69
C LEU A 81 7.57 -5.31 -2.30
N HIS A 82 7.41 -4.26 -1.47
CA HIS A 82 7.00 -2.93 -1.94
C HIS A 82 7.98 -1.80 -1.60
N TYR A 83 8.95 -2.06 -0.71
CA TYR A 83 9.97 -1.09 -0.39
C TYR A 83 11.00 -1.04 -1.52
N ILE A 84 11.00 0.05 -2.31
CA ILE A 84 11.81 0.18 -3.52
C ILE A 84 13.29 -0.15 -3.28
N PRO A 85 13.97 0.36 -2.24
CA PRO A 85 15.37 0.00 -2.00
C PRO A 85 15.58 -1.52 -1.80
N GLU A 86 14.67 -2.21 -1.12
CA GLU A 86 14.75 -3.66 -0.97
C GLU A 86 14.49 -4.41 -2.29
N CYS A 87 13.59 -3.88 -3.14
CA CYS A 87 13.36 -4.45 -4.47
C CYS A 87 14.59 -4.33 -5.38
N GLU A 88 15.29 -3.18 -5.31
CA GLU A 88 16.53 -2.96 -6.07
C GLU A 88 17.68 -3.85 -5.56
N ASP A 89 17.76 -4.07 -4.27
CA ASP A 89 18.76 -4.95 -3.64
C ASP A 89 18.47 -6.44 -3.89
N GLN A 90 17.20 -6.83 -3.94
CA GLN A 90 16.74 -8.22 -4.11
C GLN A 90 15.74 -8.36 -5.28
N PRO A 91 16.16 -8.11 -6.53
CA PRO A 91 15.24 -8.07 -7.67
C PRO A 91 14.56 -9.42 -7.95
N ALA A 92 15.25 -10.54 -7.79
CA ALA A 92 14.66 -11.85 -7.95
C ALA A 92 13.54 -12.10 -6.93
N LEU A 93 13.74 -11.74 -5.66
CA LEU A 93 12.73 -11.85 -4.63
C LEU A 93 11.51 -10.95 -4.92
N ALA A 94 11.73 -9.75 -5.47
CA ALA A 94 10.65 -8.86 -5.88
C ALA A 94 9.79 -9.50 -7.00
N VAL A 95 10.42 -10.11 -7.99
CA VAL A 95 9.72 -10.84 -9.08
C VAL A 95 8.99 -12.05 -8.53
N ASP A 96 9.65 -12.89 -7.73
CA ASP A 96 9.04 -14.09 -7.14
C ASP A 96 7.82 -13.73 -6.28
N THR A 97 7.92 -12.67 -5.47
CA THR A 97 6.81 -12.28 -4.60
C THR A 97 5.69 -11.59 -5.40
N ASN A 98 6.03 -10.57 -6.19
CA ASN A 98 5.03 -9.69 -6.79
C ASN A 98 4.43 -10.27 -8.08
N VAL A 99 5.18 -11.11 -8.81
CA VAL A 99 4.71 -11.70 -10.08
C VAL A 99 4.29 -13.15 -9.89
N LEU A 100 5.21 -14.03 -9.45
CA LEU A 100 4.89 -15.44 -9.27
C LEU A 100 3.83 -15.64 -8.17
N GLY A 101 3.96 -14.92 -7.04
CA GLY A 101 2.96 -14.94 -5.96
C GLY A 101 1.57 -14.52 -6.43
N THR A 102 1.47 -13.46 -7.26
CA THR A 102 0.20 -13.05 -7.88
C THR A 102 -0.36 -14.13 -8.81
N LEU A 103 0.51 -14.78 -9.61
CA LEU A 103 0.10 -15.88 -10.49
C LEU A 103 -0.44 -17.07 -9.71
N ASN A 104 0.22 -17.49 -8.64
CA ASN A 104 -0.23 -18.59 -7.79
C ASN A 104 -1.64 -18.32 -7.23
N LEU A 105 -1.89 -17.11 -6.75
CA LEU A 105 -3.22 -16.70 -6.27
C LEU A 105 -4.27 -16.73 -7.39
N LEU A 106 -3.99 -16.11 -8.53
CA LEU A 106 -4.90 -16.05 -9.68
C LEU A 106 -5.29 -17.45 -10.20
N LEU A 107 -4.34 -18.36 -10.25
CA LEU A 107 -4.56 -19.73 -10.71
C LEU A 107 -5.36 -20.56 -9.70
N SER A 108 -5.30 -20.23 -8.42
CA SER A 108 -5.98 -20.96 -7.34
C SER A 108 -7.32 -20.29 -6.94
N CYS A 109 -7.61 -19.06 -7.36
CA CYS A 109 -8.89 -18.41 -7.05
C CYS A 109 -10.08 -19.24 -7.57
N PRO A 110 -11.19 -19.35 -6.81
CA PRO A 110 -12.42 -19.96 -7.30
C PRO A 110 -12.92 -19.24 -8.58
N PRO A 111 -13.37 -19.99 -9.61
CA PRO A 111 -13.94 -19.39 -10.82
C PRO A 111 -15.10 -18.44 -10.48
N GLY A 112 -15.17 -17.30 -11.15
CA GLY A 112 -16.20 -16.28 -10.93
C GLY A 112 -16.04 -15.45 -9.66
N SER A 113 -15.05 -15.75 -8.78
CA SER A 113 -14.75 -14.93 -7.60
C SER A 113 -14.19 -13.55 -7.99
N ARG A 114 -14.18 -12.63 -7.02
CA ARG A 114 -13.57 -11.30 -7.22
C ARG A 114 -12.10 -11.33 -6.82
N PHE A 115 -11.26 -10.71 -7.64
CA PHE A 115 -9.84 -10.54 -7.38
C PHE A 115 -9.44 -9.06 -7.42
N VAL A 116 -8.97 -8.51 -6.30
CA VAL A 116 -8.52 -7.13 -6.18
C VAL A 116 -7.00 -7.12 -6.03
N LEU A 117 -6.29 -6.58 -7.03
CA LEU A 117 -4.84 -6.41 -6.97
C LEU A 117 -4.49 -5.02 -6.42
N ALA A 118 -3.71 -4.95 -5.35
CA ALA A 118 -3.00 -3.73 -5.00
C ALA A 118 -1.81 -3.54 -5.96
N SER A 119 -2.00 -2.71 -6.97
CA SER A 119 -0.96 -2.16 -7.82
C SER A 119 -0.47 -0.82 -7.25
N THR A 120 0.21 -0.01 -8.03
CA THR A 120 0.87 1.22 -7.58
C THR A 120 0.86 2.31 -8.65
N GLY A 121 0.87 3.59 -8.23
CA GLY A 121 1.16 4.71 -9.12
C GLY A 121 2.56 4.64 -9.76
N ALA A 122 3.47 3.81 -9.23
CA ALA A 122 4.81 3.61 -9.78
C ALA A 122 4.80 2.90 -11.16
N VAL A 123 3.69 2.34 -11.61
CA VAL A 123 3.56 1.78 -12.98
C VAL A 123 3.50 2.85 -14.07
N TYR A 124 3.13 4.08 -13.71
CA TYR A 124 3.09 5.18 -14.68
C TYR A 124 4.49 5.69 -15.03
N ARG A 125 4.65 6.13 -16.27
CA ARG A 125 5.81 6.95 -16.65
C ARG A 125 5.72 8.29 -15.92
N PRO A 126 6.84 8.84 -15.39
CA PRO A 126 6.85 10.15 -14.76
C PRO A 126 6.22 11.22 -15.65
N ASP A 127 5.30 12.02 -15.07
CA ASP A 127 4.60 13.12 -15.73
C ASP A 127 4.25 14.18 -14.67
N GLU A 128 4.08 15.43 -15.08
CA GLU A 128 3.65 16.53 -14.19
C GLU A 128 2.13 16.59 -14.04
N MET A 129 1.41 16.00 -15.02
CA MET A 129 -0.06 15.94 -15.00
C MET A 129 -0.56 14.83 -14.07
N PRO A 130 -1.82 14.91 -13.54
CA PRO A 130 -2.42 13.80 -12.83
C PRO A 130 -2.47 12.55 -13.68
N HIS A 131 -2.11 11.41 -13.10
CA HIS A 131 -2.15 10.13 -13.81
C HIS A 131 -3.58 9.63 -13.94
N HIS A 132 -4.01 9.44 -15.16
CA HIS A 132 -5.31 8.86 -15.54
C HIS A 132 -5.12 7.41 -16.01
N GLU A 133 -6.01 6.51 -15.65
CA GLU A 133 -5.87 5.06 -15.87
C GLU A 133 -5.69 4.67 -17.35
N ASP A 134 -6.40 5.37 -18.26
CA ASP A 134 -6.40 5.03 -19.70
C ASP A 134 -5.48 5.93 -20.52
N HIS A 135 -5.22 7.17 -20.07
CA HIS A 135 -4.54 8.16 -20.90
C HIS A 135 -3.08 8.37 -20.52
N SER A 136 -2.70 8.08 -19.29
CA SER A 136 -1.31 8.20 -18.87
C SER A 136 -0.49 7.01 -19.34
N ALA A 137 0.69 7.30 -19.91
CA ALA A 137 1.60 6.27 -20.37
C ALA A 137 2.12 5.42 -19.19
N LEU A 138 2.17 4.12 -19.40
CA LEU A 138 2.84 3.20 -18.49
C LEU A 138 4.33 3.15 -18.81
N GLY A 139 5.18 3.18 -17.81
CA GLY A 139 6.64 3.15 -17.96
C GLY A 139 7.31 3.25 -16.60
N PRO A 140 7.33 2.15 -15.83
CA PRO A 140 8.00 2.10 -14.56
C PRO A 140 9.48 2.45 -14.69
N SER A 141 10.08 2.99 -13.62
CA SER A 141 11.50 3.34 -13.57
C SER A 141 12.29 2.54 -12.54
N ASP A 142 11.62 1.60 -11.86
CA ASP A 142 12.20 0.78 -10.78
C ASP A 142 11.66 -0.65 -10.82
N ILE A 143 12.38 -1.60 -10.18
CA ILE A 143 12.03 -3.03 -10.13
C ILE A 143 10.63 -3.25 -9.56
N TYR A 144 10.25 -2.50 -8.51
CA TYR A 144 8.93 -2.60 -7.92
C TYR A 144 7.83 -2.26 -8.92
N GLY A 145 7.93 -1.11 -9.58
CA GLY A 145 6.95 -0.68 -10.59
C GLY A 145 6.84 -1.66 -11.76
N PHE A 146 7.96 -2.19 -12.27
CA PHE A 146 7.97 -3.21 -13.31
C PHE A 146 7.29 -4.51 -12.83
N SER A 147 7.59 -4.99 -11.63
CA SER A 147 6.96 -6.21 -11.10
C SER A 147 5.44 -6.06 -10.95
N LYS A 148 4.95 -4.91 -10.50
CA LYS A 148 3.52 -4.63 -10.38
C LYS A 148 2.84 -4.48 -11.74
N LEU A 149 3.49 -3.86 -12.73
CA LEU A 149 2.97 -3.77 -14.10
C LEU A 149 2.84 -5.15 -14.73
N HIS A 150 3.83 -6.04 -14.54
CA HIS A 150 3.72 -7.43 -14.99
C HIS A 150 2.56 -8.16 -14.31
N ALA A 151 2.37 -7.97 -13.00
CA ALA A 151 1.22 -8.54 -12.29
C ALA A 151 -0.12 -8.05 -12.86
N GLU A 152 -0.25 -6.74 -13.20
CA GLU A 152 -1.45 -6.20 -13.86
C GLU A 152 -1.77 -6.92 -15.18
N HIS A 153 -0.76 -7.21 -16.00
CA HIS A 153 -0.96 -7.93 -17.26
C HIS A 153 -1.49 -9.35 -17.02
N TYR A 154 -0.94 -10.07 -16.05
CA TYR A 154 -1.41 -11.42 -15.71
C TYR A 154 -2.82 -11.41 -15.13
N VAL A 155 -3.17 -10.42 -14.28
CA VAL A 155 -4.54 -10.27 -13.78
C VAL A 155 -5.53 -10.17 -14.94
N ARG A 156 -5.29 -9.28 -15.93
CA ARG A 156 -6.16 -9.12 -17.09
C ARG A 156 -6.33 -10.42 -17.89
N MET A 157 -5.21 -11.10 -18.17
CA MET A 157 -5.23 -12.32 -18.99
C MET A 157 -5.94 -13.47 -18.29
N ILE A 158 -5.70 -13.66 -17.00
CA ILE A 158 -6.23 -14.80 -16.24
C ILE A 158 -7.67 -14.54 -15.82
N ALA A 159 -8.03 -13.31 -15.42
CA ALA A 159 -9.40 -12.95 -15.12
C ALA A 159 -10.34 -13.26 -16.28
N ALA A 160 -9.98 -12.84 -17.48
CA ALA A 160 -10.75 -13.14 -18.70
C ALA A 160 -10.95 -14.65 -18.94
N LYS A 161 -9.89 -15.45 -18.72
CA LYS A 161 -9.94 -16.91 -18.93
C LYS A 161 -10.74 -17.67 -17.87
N ARG A 162 -10.71 -17.19 -16.61
CA ARG A 162 -11.33 -17.88 -15.48
C ARG A 162 -12.67 -17.27 -15.04
N GLY A 163 -13.13 -16.23 -15.75
CA GLY A 163 -14.35 -15.51 -15.39
C GLY A 163 -14.26 -14.75 -14.07
N LEU A 164 -13.04 -14.36 -13.62
CA LEU A 164 -12.89 -13.58 -12.39
C LEU A 164 -13.38 -12.14 -12.60
N ARG A 165 -13.96 -11.55 -11.58
CA ARG A 165 -14.23 -10.10 -11.53
C ARG A 165 -13.01 -9.41 -10.98
N ALA A 166 -12.17 -8.83 -11.84
CA ALA A 166 -10.89 -8.29 -11.41
C ALA A 166 -10.90 -6.76 -11.28
N VAL A 167 -10.28 -6.24 -10.22
CA VAL A 167 -10.00 -4.81 -10.09
C VAL A 167 -8.52 -4.61 -9.76
N ILE A 168 -7.87 -3.79 -10.56
CA ILE A 168 -6.50 -3.34 -10.35
C ILE A 168 -6.55 -1.97 -9.70
N VAL A 169 -6.10 -1.87 -8.46
CA VAL A 169 -6.06 -0.64 -7.68
C VAL A 169 -4.64 -0.07 -7.69
N ARG A 170 -4.39 0.98 -8.45
CA ARG A 170 -3.11 1.70 -8.47
C ARG A 170 -3.07 2.65 -7.28
N LEU A 171 -2.46 2.16 -6.19
CA LEU A 171 -2.36 2.87 -4.92
C LEU A 171 -1.24 3.91 -4.97
N PHE A 172 -1.51 5.12 -4.47
CA PHE A 172 -0.53 6.18 -4.31
C PHE A 172 0.10 6.14 -2.92
N ASN A 173 0.83 7.19 -2.49
CA ASN A 173 1.64 7.11 -1.26
C ASN A 173 0.76 7.09 -0.01
N VAL A 174 0.72 5.95 0.67
CA VAL A 174 -0.06 5.81 1.91
C VAL A 174 0.72 6.35 3.09
N VAL A 175 0.04 7.11 3.95
CA VAL A 175 0.59 7.70 5.17
C VAL A 175 -0.39 7.54 6.33
N GLY A 176 0.12 7.46 7.55
CA GLY A 176 -0.71 7.37 8.75
C GLY A 176 -0.01 6.66 9.91
N PRO A 177 -0.66 6.55 11.07
CA PRO A 177 -0.12 5.83 12.22
C PRO A 177 0.15 4.35 11.92
N GLY A 178 1.24 3.82 12.49
CA GLY A 178 1.61 2.41 12.34
C GLY A 178 2.36 2.07 11.06
N GLU A 179 2.88 3.05 10.32
CA GLU A 179 3.81 2.84 9.22
C GLU A 179 5.16 2.34 9.74
N THR A 180 5.64 1.24 9.18
CA THR A 180 6.84 0.53 9.67
C THR A 180 8.08 0.74 8.81
N ASN A 181 7.94 1.23 7.59
CA ASN A 181 9.06 1.49 6.70
C ASN A 181 9.65 2.89 6.95
N PRO A 182 10.96 3.07 6.72
CA PRO A 182 11.64 4.35 6.88
C PRO A 182 11.36 5.28 5.70
N HIS A 183 10.07 5.54 5.44
CA HIS A 183 9.65 6.53 4.47
C HIS A 183 9.83 7.95 5.03
N LEU A 184 9.52 8.97 4.21
CA LEU A 184 9.77 10.37 4.52
C LEU A 184 9.23 10.79 5.90
N LEU A 185 7.94 10.53 6.19
CA LEU A 185 7.30 10.97 7.42
C LEU A 185 7.83 10.26 8.67
N PRO A 186 7.92 8.91 8.72
CA PRO A 186 8.57 8.23 9.83
C PRO A 186 10.01 8.69 10.09
N GLU A 187 10.80 8.92 9.03
CA GLU A 187 12.18 9.41 9.15
C GLU A 187 12.26 10.82 9.76
N ILE A 188 11.41 11.76 9.33
CA ILE A 188 11.37 13.10 9.92
C ILE A 188 10.92 13.02 11.38
N MET A 189 9.84 12.29 11.66
CA MET A 189 9.29 12.17 13.01
C MET A 189 10.26 11.51 13.99
N ALA A 190 11.00 10.49 13.55
CA ALA A 190 12.02 9.84 14.38
C ALA A 190 13.15 10.81 14.74
N GLN A 191 13.61 11.63 13.80
CA GLN A 191 14.62 12.66 14.07
C GLN A 191 14.11 13.68 15.10
N LEU A 192 12.89 14.21 14.92
CA LEU A 192 12.31 15.20 15.84
C LEU A 192 12.04 14.61 17.24
N LYS A 193 11.48 13.40 17.31
CA LYS A 193 11.18 12.73 18.60
C LYS A 193 12.44 12.25 19.32
N SER A 194 13.57 12.10 18.64
CA SER A 194 14.87 11.90 19.28
C SER A 194 15.49 13.19 19.87
N GLY A 195 14.80 14.33 19.78
CA GLY A 195 15.25 15.62 20.30
C GLY A 195 16.02 16.49 19.32
N ARG A 196 16.24 16.03 18.07
CA ARG A 196 16.94 16.82 17.05
C ARG A 196 16.13 18.04 16.61
N ARG A 197 16.83 19.12 16.28
CA ARG A 197 16.26 20.36 15.71
C ARG A 197 16.86 20.69 14.34
N VAL A 198 17.76 19.85 13.84
CA VAL A 198 18.23 19.83 12.45
C VAL A 198 17.89 18.47 11.87
N VAL A 199 17.04 18.46 10.86
CA VAL A 199 16.51 17.26 10.20
C VAL A 199 17.22 17.05 8.86
N ASP A 200 17.83 15.88 8.69
CA ASP A 200 18.57 15.51 7.48
C ASP A 200 17.61 14.92 6.45
N LEU A 201 17.47 15.57 5.29
CA LEU A 201 16.61 15.15 4.18
C LEU A 201 17.38 15.15 2.85
N GLY A 202 16.86 14.40 1.86
CA GLY A 202 17.32 14.46 0.48
C GLY A 202 16.64 15.58 -0.31
N ASN A 203 16.05 15.25 -1.47
CA ASN A 203 15.33 16.20 -2.33
C ASN A 203 14.08 16.75 -1.67
N LEU A 204 13.88 18.07 -1.75
CA LEU A 204 12.71 18.76 -1.20
C LEU A 204 11.63 19.05 -2.24
N SER A 205 11.97 19.00 -3.54
CA SER A 205 11.07 19.36 -4.64
C SER A 205 10.08 18.26 -5.08
N PRO A 206 10.38 16.95 -4.98
CA PRO A 206 9.46 15.93 -5.45
C PRO A 206 8.09 16.01 -4.77
N GLN A 207 7.04 15.90 -5.59
CA GLN A 207 5.67 15.98 -5.12
C GLN A 207 5.01 14.59 -5.11
N ARG A 208 4.29 14.28 -4.04
CA ARG A 208 3.56 13.01 -3.86
C ARG A 208 2.13 13.24 -3.43
N ASP A 209 1.24 12.43 -3.96
CA ASP A 209 -0.14 12.31 -3.51
C ASP A 209 -0.15 11.40 -2.27
N TYR A 210 -0.38 12.01 -1.11
CA TYR A 210 -0.41 11.31 0.17
C TYR A 210 -1.85 10.99 0.56
N ILE A 211 -2.17 9.70 0.63
CA ILE A 211 -3.48 9.21 1.06
C ILE A 211 -3.40 8.63 2.49
N ALA A 212 -4.37 8.96 3.33
CA ALA A 212 -4.50 8.38 4.66
C ALA A 212 -4.67 6.86 4.59
N VAL A 213 -4.03 6.11 5.49
CA VAL A 213 -4.14 4.65 5.53
C VAL A 213 -5.58 4.17 5.72
N ASP A 214 -6.41 4.89 6.49
CA ASP A 214 -7.83 4.57 6.64
C ASP A 214 -8.61 4.85 5.35
N ASP A 215 -8.32 5.95 4.64
CA ASP A 215 -8.92 6.23 3.32
C ASP A 215 -8.52 5.18 2.29
N ALA A 216 -7.26 4.73 2.30
CA ALA A 216 -6.81 3.64 1.44
C ALA A 216 -7.56 2.33 1.76
N ALA A 217 -7.70 1.99 3.06
CA ALA A 217 -8.47 0.82 3.48
C ALA A 217 -9.95 0.91 3.09
N ARG A 218 -10.58 2.08 3.22
CA ARG A 218 -11.96 2.33 2.73
C ARG A 218 -12.07 2.16 1.20
N GLY A 219 -11.05 2.59 0.46
CA GLY A 219 -11.01 2.41 -0.99
C GLY A 219 -10.95 0.93 -1.38
N PHE A 220 -10.09 0.15 -0.74
CA PHE A 220 -10.03 -1.30 -0.96
C PHE A 220 -11.32 -2.00 -0.51
N GLU A 221 -11.95 -1.59 0.60
CA GLU A 221 -13.25 -2.10 1.05
C GLU A 221 -14.35 -1.83 0.01
N ALA A 222 -14.45 -0.59 -0.50
CA ALA A 222 -15.42 -0.21 -1.52
C ALA A 222 -15.27 -1.03 -2.80
N VAL A 223 -14.02 -1.27 -3.24
CA VAL A 223 -13.70 -2.11 -4.40
C VAL A 223 -13.99 -3.58 -4.14
N ALA A 224 -13.68 -4.09 -2.94
CA ALA A 224 -13.90 -5.48 -2.57
C ALA A 224 -15.40 -5.84 -2.51
N LEU A 225 -16.24 -4.92 -2.05
CA LEU A 225 -17.69 -5.13 -1.87
C LEU A 225 -18.53 -4.61 -3.04
N GLY A 226 -18.00 -3.75 -3.91
CA GLY A 226 -18.74 -3.14 -5.02
C GLY A 226 -19.02 -4.14 -6.17
N GLU A 227 -20.03 -3.89 -6.97
CA GLU A 227 -20.49 -4.79 -8.05
C GLU A 227 -20.25 -4.25 -9.47
N ALA A 228 -19.36 -3.26 -9.62
CA ALA A 228 -19.15 -2.55 -10.87
C ALA A 228 -18.41 -3.34 -11.96
N VAL A 229 -18.01 -4.61 -11.71
CA VAL A 229 -17.22 -5.41 -12.65
C VAL A 229 -17.88 -6.75 -12.92
N GLU A 230 -18.10 -7.06 -14.19
CA GLU A 230 -18.71 -8.32 -14.63
C GLU A 230 -17.70 -9.48 -14.69
N PRO A 231 -18.18 -10.75 -14.68
CA PRO A 231 -17.32 -11.92 -14.82
C PRO A 231 -16.44 -11.86 -16.09
N GLY A 232 -15.13 -12.05 -15.93
CA GLY A 232 -14.14 -12.00 -16.99
C GLY A 232 -13.62 -10.60 -17.32
N GLU A 233 -14.20 -9.56 -16.72
CA GLU A 233 -13.75 -8.18 -16.90
C GLU A 233 -12.68 -7.76 -15.88
N THR A 234 -11.95 -6.72 -16.26
CA THR A 234 -10.95 -6.08 -15.38
C THR A 234 -11.11 -4.56 -15.42
N ALA A 235 -11.46 -3.96 -14.30
CA ALA A 235 -11.38 -2.52 -14.10
C ALA A 235 -10.01 -2.11 -13.55
N VAL A 236 -9.59 -0.88 -13.88
CA VAL A 236 -8.41 -0.25 -13.28
C VAL A 236 -8.84 1.06 -12.65
N VAL A 237 -8.42 1.31 -11.42
CA VAL A 237 -8.71 2.55 -10.69
C VAL A 237 -7.48 3.07 -9.98
N ASN A 238 -7.35 4.38 -9.91
CA ASN A 238 -6.36 5.04 -9.08
C ASN A 238 -6.93 5.29 -7.67
N LEU A 239 -6.14 4.96 -6.65
CA LEU A 239 -6.49 5.19 -5.25
C LEU A 239 -5.50 6.20 -4.65
N GLY A 240 -5.90 7.47 -4.66
CA GLY A 240 -5.16 8.63 -4.18
C GLY A 240 -6.11 9.79 -3.91
N THR A 241 -5.58 10.93 -3.48
CA THR A 241 -6.37 12.10 -3.09
C THR A 241 -6.55 13.13 -4.21
N SER A 242 -5.85 12.97 -5.34
CA SER A 242 -5.70 13.95 -6.43
C SER A 242 -4.98 15.24 -6.00
N ARG A 243 -4.35 15.25 -4.84
CA ARG A 243 -3.55 16.38 -4.32
C ARG A 243 -2.13 15.91 -4.04
N ALA A 244 -1.17 16.56 -4.67
CA ALA A 244 0.24 16.28 -4.42
C ALA A 244 0.85 17.41 -3.58
N TYR A 245 1.78 17.05 -2.71
CA TYR A 245 2.55 17.97 -1.88
C TYR A 245 4.03 17.68 -2.05
N SER A 246 4.84 18.73 -2.18
CA SER A 246 6.29 18.65 -2.15
C SER A 246 6.79 18.29 -0.74
N VAL A 247 8.01 17.76 -0.66
CA VAL A 247 8.64 17.51 0.64
C VAL A 247 8.74 18.80 1.47
N ALA A 248 9.01 19.94 0.83
CA ALA A 248 9.04 21.24 1.50
C ALA A 248 7.67 21.59 2.12
N GLU A 249 6.57 21.42 1.39
CA GLU A 249 5.22 21.67 1.92
C GLU A 249 4.86 20.73 3.07
N VAL A 250 5.26 19.45 2.98
CA VAL A 250 5.07 18.47 4.06
C VAL A 250 5.82 18.89 5.32
N VAL A 251 7.05 19.38 5.19
CA VAL A 251 7.86 19.91 6.31
C VAL A 251 7.17 21.09 6.98
N GLU A 252 6.65 22.06 6.19
CA GLU A 252 5.93 23.21 6.75
C GLU A 252 4.65 22.81 7.48
N LYS A 253 3.91 21.83 6.94
CA LYS A 253 2.75 21.26 7.62
C LYS A 253 3.16 20.60 8.94
N LEU A 254 4.24 19.84 8.94
CA LEU A 254 4.71 19.16 10.14
C LEU A 254 5.23 20.12 11.21
N ARG A 255 5.86 21.25 10.85
CA ARG A 255 6.21 22.33 11.79
C ARG A 255 4.96 22.85 12.50
N ARG A 256 3.89 23.15 11.77
CA ARG A 256 2.61 23.62 12.33
C ARG A 256 1.97 22.61 13.26
N VAL A 257 1.92 21.34 12.85
CA VAL A 257 1.29 20.25 13.61
C VAL A 257 2.08 19.93 14.88
N SER A 258 3.40 19.85 14.78
CA SER A 258 4.26 19.49 15.92
C SER A 258 4.48 20.65 16.92
N GLY A 259 4.32 21.90 16.47
CA GLY A 259 4.72 23.09 17.23
C GLY A 259 6.23 23.21 17.44
N ILE A 260 7.02 22.41 16.71
CA ILE A 260 8.49 22.38 16.83
C ILE A 260 9.08 23.21 15.67
N ASP A 261 9.90 24.19 16.02
CA ASP A 261 10.77 24.84 15.05
C ASP A 261 12.03 23.99 14.84
N PHE A 262 12.36 23.69 13.57
CA PHE A 262 13.53 22.90 13.17
C PHE A 262 14.05 23.33 11.81
N GLU A 263 15.32 23.14 11.60
CA GLU A 263 16.01 23.43 10.34
C GLU A 263 16.10 22.16 9.48
N ILE A 264 16.14 22.33 8.16
CA ILE A 264 16.42 21.26 7.22
C ILE A 264 17.88 21.38 6.76
N ARG A 265 18.60 20.28 6.88
CA ARG A 265 19.90 20.10 6.25
C ARG A 265 19.76 19.12 5.09
N GLN A 266 20.05 19.58 3.86
CA GLN A 266 20.10 18.64 2.73
C GLN A 266 21.34 17.76 2.84
N ASP A 267 21.10 16.44 2.76
CA ASP A 267 22.13 15.41 2.78
C ASP A 267 22.19 14.76 1.40
N GLU A 268 23.32 14.99 0.69
CA GLU A 268 23.54 14.45 -0.66
C GLU A 268 23.48 12.92 -0.70
N GLY A 269 23.87 12.24 0.39
CA GLY A 269 23.77 10.79 0.51
C GLY A 269 22.34 10.27 0.53
N ARG A 270 21.34 11.14 0.76
CA ARG A 270 19.90 10.83 0.75
C ARG A 270 19.21 11.26 -0.54
N VAL A 271 19.93 11.93 -1.45
CA VAL A 271 19.39 12.35 -2.75
C VAL A 271 19.26 11.12 -3.65
N ARG A 272 18.04 10.82 -4.10
CA ARG A 272 17.80 9.75 -5.07
C ARG A 272 18.33 10.18 -6.44
N LYS A 273 19.10 9.32 -7.10
CA LYS A 273 19.63 9.56 -8.46
C LYS A 273 18.52 9.65 -9.51
N VAL A 274 17.45 8.87 -9.30
CA VAL A 274 16.26 8.89 -10.15
C VAL A 274 15.07 9.17 -9.23
N ASP A 275 14.46 10.33 -9.39
CA ASP A 275 13.27 10.70 -8.64
C ASP A 275 12.18 11.19 -9.61
N ARG A 276 10.92 10.87 -9.31
CA ARG A 276 9.79 11.33 -10.08
C ARG A 276 9.43 12.74 -9.61
N PRO A 277 9.38 13.75 -10.49
CA PRO A 277 9.07 15.11 -10.07
C PRO A 277 7.68 15.20 -9.42
N VAL A 278 6.68 14.60 -10.05
CA VAL A 278 5.31 14.55 -9.53
C VAL A 278 4.76 13.14 -9.63
N LEU A 279 4.04 12.70 -8.60
CA LEU A 279 3.23 11.49 -8.62
C LEU A 279 1.88 11.82 -7.99
N ARG A 280 0.85 12.05 -8.83
CA ARG A 280 -0.49 12.49 -8.44
C ARG A 280 -1.55 11.69 -9.17
N ALA A 281 -2.55 11.19 -8.45
CA ALA A 281 -3.68 10.47 -9.00
C ALA A 281 -4.68 11.40 -9.70
N ASP A 282 -5.34 10.89 -10.73
CA ASP A 282 -6.72 11.25 -11.04
C ASP A 282 -7.61 10.16 -10.44
N ASN A 283 -8.38 10.49 -9.42
CA ASN A 283 -9.18 9.52 -8.65
C ASN A 283 -10.67 9.52 -8.99
N ARG A 284 -11.06 10.15 -10.10
CA ARG A 284 -12.48 10.25 -10.47
C ARG A 284 -13.12 8.89 -10.70
N ARG A 285 -12.43 7.99 -11.38
CA ARG A 285 -12.94 6.67 -11.75
C ARG A 285 -13.32 5.79 -10.56
N ILE A 286 -12.53 5.78 -9.49
CA ILE A 286 -12.90 5.02 -8.29
C ILE A 286 -14.16 5.60 -7.62
N GLY A 287 -14.35 6.92 -7.69
CA GLY A 287 -15.58 7.58 -7.24
C GLY A 287 -16.79 7.17 -8.07
N GLU A 288 -16.67 7.18 -9.40
CA GLU A 288 -17.73 6.81 -10.34
C GLU A 288 -18.14 5.34 -10.23
N LEU A 289 -17.18 4.42 -10.14
CA LEU A 289 -17.45 2.98 -10.11
C LEU A 289 -17.83 2.45 -8.72
N PHE A 290 -17.24 2.99 -7.66
CA PHE A 290 -17.33 2.42 -6.31
C PHE A 290 -17.80 3.41 -5.24
N GLY A 291 -18.17 4.64 -5.61
CA GLY A 291 -18.68 5.66 -4.69
C GLY A 291 -17.64 6.15 -3.66
N TRP A 292 -16.34 5.90 -3.89
CA TRP A 292 -15.31 6.26 -2.95
C TRP A 292 -14.76 7.68 -3.17
N GLN A 293 -14.50 8.38 -2.07
CA GLN A 293 -13.79 9.66 -2.04
C GLN A 293 -12.89 9.75 -0.81
N PRO A 294 -11.75 10.46 -0.87
CA PRO A 294 -10.90 10.69 0.30
C PRO A 294 -11.65 11.56 1.32
N GLN A 295 -11.50 11.25 2.61
CA GLN A 295 -12.16 11.98 3.71
C GLN A 295 -11.17 12.73 4.59
N GLN A 296 -9.92 12.30 4.63
CA GLN A 296 -8.90 12.91 5.48
C GLN A 296 -7.97 13.82 4.67
N THR A 297 -7.61 14.94 5.23
CA THR A 297 -6.56 15.82 4.69
C THR A 297 -5.18 15.35 5.17
N LEU A 298 -4.12 15.81 4.49
CA LEU A 298 -2.75 15.53 4.95
C LEU A 298 -2.49 16.12 6.34
N ASP A 299 -3.08 17.28 6.68
CA ASP A 299 -2.93 17.90 8.00
C ASP A 299 -3.55 17.03 9.11
N ASP A 300 -4.73 16.44 8.87
CA ASP A 300 -5.37 15.51 9.81
C ASP A 300 -4.49 14.28 10.06
N VAL A 301 -3.92 13.71 9.01
CA VAL A 301 -3.06 12.52 9.10
C VAL A 301 -1.76 12.85 9.83
N LEU A 302 -1.14 14.00 9.53
CA LEU A 302 0.08 14.43 10.21
C LEU A 302 -0.15 14.64 11.71
N ALA A 303 -1.30 15.21 12.11
CA ALA A 303 -1.68 15.36 13.50
C ALA A 303 -1.82 14.00 14.20
N GLN A 304 -2.55 13.06 13.59
CA GLN A 304 -2.68 11.70 14.11
C GLN A 304 -1.33 10.97 14.26
N MET A 305 -0.46 11.09 13.25
CA MET A 305 0.88 10.49 13.29
C MET A 305 1.76 11.14 14.35
N TRP A 306 1.63 12.46 14.57
CA TRP A 306 2.41 13.16 15.58
C TRP A 306 2.00 12.79 17.01
N GLU A 307 0.70 12.69 17.27
CA GLU A 307 0.14 12.28 18.57
C GLU A 307 0.40 10.80 18.85
N ASN A 308 0.22 9.94 17.87
CA ASN A 308 0.30 8.49 17.98
C ASN A 308 1.44 7.94 17.09
N ALA A 309 2.64 8.46 17.27
CA ALA A 309 3.80 8.00 16.51
C ALA A 309 4.19 6.59 16.94
N ASP A 310 3.53 5.60 16.35
CA ASP A 310 3.92 4.18 16.44
C ASP A 310 5.13 3.94 15.49
N LEU A 311 6.25 4.59 15.85
CA LEU A 311 7.50 4.47 15.11
C LEU A 311 8.21 3.17 15.51
N ALA A 312 8.77 2.50 14.51
CA ALA A 312 9.59 1.32 14.76
C ALA A 312 10.74 1.65 15.72
N GLY A 313 10.93 0.86 16.77
CA GLY A 313 11.94 1.12 17.82
C GLY A 313 13.34 1.32 17.24
N TRP A 314 13.75 0.47 16.27
CA TRP A 314 15.05 0.59 15.59
C TRP A 314 15.24 1.92 14.86
N LEU A 315 14.14 2.55 14.40
CA LEU A 315 14.20 3.84 13.72
C LEU A 315 14.47 4.98 14.71
N LEU A 316 13.89 4.90 15.92
CA LEU A 316 14.20 5.83 17.00
C LEU A 316 15.63 5.66 17.52
N GLU A 317 16.07 4.43 17.76
CA GLU A 317 17.42 4.10 18.23
C GLU A 317 18.50 4.63 17.27
N ARG A 318 18.27 4.56 15.96
CA ARG A 318 19.15 5.10 14.93
C ARG A 318 19.50 6.58 15.12
N TYR A 319 18.60 7.36 15.68
CA TYR A 319 18.78 8.79 15.89
C TYR A 319 19.15 9.16 17.33
N GLN A 320 18.80 8.37 18.32
CA GLN A 320 19.17 8.58 19.72
C GLN A 320 20.68 8.42 19.94
N SER A 321 21.31 7.44 19.30
CA SER A 321 22.75 7.20 19.42
C SER A 321 23.64 8.31 18.85
N LYS A 322 23.09 9.22 18.03
CA LYS A 322 23.81 10.35 17.39
C LYS A 322 23.69 11.66 18.17
N VAL A 323 22.96 11.70 19.27
CA VAL A 323 22.78 12.91 20.11
C VAL A 323 23.84 12.97 21.21
N VAL A 324 24.54 11.87 21.48
CA VAL A 324 25.53 11.72 22.59
C VAL A 324 26.96 11.93 22.09
N SER A 325 27.19 12.26 20.84
CA SER A 325 28.48 12.61 20.23
C SER A 325 28.39 14.04 19.65
#